data_6d5645b51528df2ec5a46b8f26e32a64
#
_entry.id   6d5645b51528df2ec5a46b8f26e32a64
#
_cell.length_a   1.000
_cell.length_b   1.000
_cell.length_c   1.000
_cell.angle_alpha   90.00
_cell.angle_beta   90.00
_cell.angle_gamma   90.00
#
_symmetry.space_group_name_H-M   'P 1'
#
loop_
_entity.id
_entity.type
_entity.pdbx_description
1 polymer ?
#
loop_
_entity_poly.entity_id
_entity_poly.type
_entity_poly.pdbx_seq_one_letter_code
_entity_poly.pdbx_strand_id
1 'polypeptide(L)'
;MELKKVVIVPDSFKGTLTSKQVADIISIEVNAAFPACVTVKIPVADGGEGSVDTIISALGGEKYETQANSPDDRQISAVFGIAGNGSAILEMAQSSGITKQNGLHPMTSNTYGFGQLILAALEHGARDFIVCIGGSATTDGGCGMAAALGVRFLDRRGESFMPCGGTLQNIERIDTSSLDERIAESRFTVMCDVDNPLYGENGAAYIYSPQKGAKPEQIPLLDKGLQKLGKLFFEMTGEEIADYPGAGAAGGLGAGCIAFLNAKLKSGIETILEICRFKEQITDADIIITGEGKLDAQSFSGKVLSGVLREAGDVPVWSVCGICECDESLVRRHDLTVFQTSEGLTAKESMENPAKYLSIAVRKAMRYASNLP
;
A
#
# COMPACT_ATOMS: atom_id res chain seq x y z
N MET A 1 21.84 29.16 7.65
CA MET A 1 20.37 29.19 7.45
C MET A 1 19.70 28.81 8.78
N GLU A 2 18.64 29.50 9.19
CA GLU A 2 17.79 29.12 10.34
C GLU A 2 16.58 28.35 9.79
N LEU A 3 16.45 27.07 10.18
CA LEU A 3 15.31 26.27 9.74
C LEU A 3 14.07 26.59 10.58
N LYS A 4 12.97 26.93 9.94
CA LYS A 4 11.67 27.23 10.56
C LYS A 4 10.69 26.09 10.43
N LYS A 5 10.71 25.40 9.29
CA LYS A 5 9.82 24.26 9.02
C LYS A 5 10.52 23.19 8.18
N VAL A 6 10.46 21.95 8.66
CA VAL A 6 10.98 20.77 7.98
C VAL A 6 9.86 19.74 7.82
N VAL A 7 9.63 19.27 6.58
CA VAL A 7 8.70 18.19 6.28
C VAL A 7 9.48 16.90 6.10
N ILE A 8 9.07 15.85 6.82
CA ILE A 8 9.80 14.57 6.95
C ILE A 8 8.94 13.46 6.36
N VAL A 9 9.38 12.88 5.24
CA VAL A 9 8.64 11.85 4.48
C VAL A 9 9.55 10.66 4.18
N PRO A 10 9.91 9.83 5.15
CA PRO A 10 10.82 8.71 4.92
C PRO A 10 10.08 7.44 4.54
N ASP A 11 10.74 6.55 3.79
CA ASP A 11 10.40 5.14 3.72
C ASP A 11 10.95 4.39 4.95
N SER A 12 10.57 3.14 5.08
CA SER A 12 11.16 2.21 6.05
C SER A 12 12.61 1.83 5.67
N PHE A 13 13.44 1.62 6.67
CA PHE A 13 14.75 0.97 6.46
C PHE A 13 14.53 -0.54 6.61
N LYS A 14 14.20 -1.19 5.50
CA LYS A 14 13.77 -2.60 5.46
C LYS A 14 14.59 -3.51 6.38
N GLY A 15 13.90 -4.25 7.24
CA GLY A 15 14.50 -5.16 8.21
C GLY A 15 15.09 -4.50 9.47
N THR A 16 15.02 -3.16 9.61
CA THR A 16 15.62 -2.45 10.75
C THR A 16 14.72 -1.40 11.40
N LEU A 17 14.25 -0.39 10.66
CA LEU A 17 13.42 0.70 11.20
C LEU A 17 12.16 0.90 10.37
N THR A 18 11.02 1.09 11.02
CA THR A 18 9.77 1.50 10.36
C THR A 18 9.87 2.95 9.89
N SER A 19 9.08 3.34 8.88
CA SER A 19 8.98 4.74 8.41
C SER A 19 8.70 5.70 9.58
N LYS A 20 7.80 5.32 10.49
CA LYS A 20 7.51 6.11 11.70
C LYS A 20 8.74 6.30 12.59
N GLN A 21 9.50 5.24 12.86
CA GLN A 21 10.73 5.32 13.67
C GLN A 21 11.78 6.21 13.00
N VAL A 22 11.93 6.11 11.68
CA VAL A 22 12.84 6.98 10.91
C VAL A 22 12.39 8.44 11.03
N ALA A 23 11.10 8.73 10.83
CA ALA A 23 10.57 10.08 10.96
C ALA A 23 10.74 10.65 12.37
N ASP A 24 10.52 9.85 13.41
CA ASP A 24 10.69 10.27 14.81
C ASP A 24 12.16 10.62 15.12
N ILE A 25 13.11 9.78 14.69
CA ILE A 25 14.55 10.04 14.85
C ILE A 25 14.97 11.32 14.13
N ILE A 26 14.55 11.51 12.87
CA ILE A 26 14.86 12.73 12.11
C ILE A 26 14.30 13.94 12.85
N SER A 27 13.04 13.91 13.27
CA SER A 27 12.39 15.02 13.97
C SER A 27 13.10 15.37 15.29
N ILE A 28 13.53 14.40 16.09
CA ILE A 28 14.29 14.61 17.32
C ILE A 28 15.61 15.35 17.04
N GLU A 29 16.36 14.92 16.04
CA GLU A 29 17.66 15.53 15.73
C GLU A 29 17.52 16.91 15.07
N VAL A 30 16.48 17.15 14.27
CA VAL A 30 16.15 18.49 13.74
C VAL A 30 15.85 19.44 14.90
N ASN A 31 14.95 19.06 15.82
CA ASN A 31 14.56 19.91 16.94
C ASN A 31 15.69 20.10 17.97
N ALA A 32 16.62 19.15 18.10
CA ALA A 32 17.83 19.32 18.90
C ALA A 32 18.79 20.38 18.32
N ALA A 33 18.89 20.48 16.98
CA ALA A 33 19.74 21.47 16.31
C ALA A 33 19.03 22.81 16.14
N PHE A 34 17.73 22.82 15.89
CA PHE A 34 16.89 23.99 15.65
C PHE A 34 15.64 23.93 16.54
N PRO A 35 15.69 24.35 17.81
CA PRO A 35 14.61 24.18 18.77
C PRO A 35 13.28 24.88 18.41
N ALA A 36 13.35 25.94 17.60
CA ALA A 36 12.17 26.67 17.13
C ALA A 36 11.58 26.09 15.80
N CYS A 37 12.22 25.08 15.22
CA CYS A 37 11.79 24.49 13.96
C CYS A 37 10.54 23.64 14.16
N VAL A 38 9.53 23.85 13.32
CA VAL A 38 8.35 22.98 13.24
C VAL A 38 8.69 21.79 12.36
N THR A 39 8.52 20.58 12.88
CA THR A 39 8.68 19.36 12.10
C THR A 39 7.32 18.74 11.80
N VAL A 40 7.03 18.50 10.51
CA VAL A 40 5.84 17.78 10.04
C VAL A 40 6.26 16.39 9.60
N LYS A 41 5.73 15.35 10.24
CA LYS A 41 6.05 13.96 9.94
C LYS A 41 4.95 13.33 9.10
N ILE A 42 5.32 12.78 7.95
CA ILE A 42 4.44 12.03 7.05
C ILE A 42 5.05 10.63 6.88
N PRO A 43 4.80 9.70 7.82
CA PRO A 43 5.29 8.34 7.68
C PRO A 43 4.56 7.65 6.53
N VAL A 44 5.32 6.96 5.69
CA VAL A 44 4.80 6.28 4.51
C VAL A 44 4.46 4.83 4.84
N ALA A 45 3.33 4.38 4.31
CA ALA A 45 2.89 2.99 4.29
C ALA A 45 3.02 2.43 2.87
N ASP A 46 3.45 1.18 2.75
CA ASP A 46 3.61 0.49 1.46
C ASP A 46 2.34 -0.26 1.01
N GLY A 47 1.23 -0.03 1.69
CA GLY A 47 -0.04 -0.72 1.42
C GLY A 47 -0.08 -2.17 1.95
N GLY A 48 0.93 -2.59 2.69
CA GLY A 48 0.99 -3.87 3.39
C GLY A 48 0.48 -3.82 4.82
N GLU A 49 0.85 -4.85 5.60
CA GLU A 49 0.50 -4.98 7.02
C GLU A 49 1.08 -3.82 7.85
N GLY A 50 0.26 -3.19 8.69
CA GLY A 50 0.64 -2.01 9.50
C GLY A 50 0.33 -0.65 8.84
N SER A 51 -0.26 -0.63 7.64
CA SER A 51 -0.66 0.61 6.96
C SER A 51 -1.73 1.37 7.73
N VAL A 52 -2.71 0.67 8.34
CA VAL A 52 -3.73 1.29 9.20
C VAL A 52 -3.08 2.06 10.35
N ASP A 53 -2.16 1.42 11.07
CA ASP A 53 -1.47 2.05 12.21
C ASP A 53 -0.66 3.27 11.77
N THR A 54 0.03 3.16 10.65
CA THR A 54 0.86 4.24 10.09
C THR A 54 0.00 5.45 9.70
N ILE A 55 -1.07 5.22 8.93
CA ILE A 55 -1.92 6.30 8.41
C ILE A 55 -2.73 6.95 9.54
N ILE A 56 -3.32 6.16 10.44
CA ILE A 56 -4.06 6.69 11.60
C ILE A 56 -3.14 7.49 12.54
N SER A 57 -1.90 7.05 12.73
CA SER A 57 -0.93 7.81 13.52
C SER A 57 -0.57 9.16 12.89
N ALA A 58 -0.59 9.25 11.56
CA ALA A 58 -0.26 10.48 10.82
C ALA A 58 -1.45 11.47 10.75
N LEU A 59 -2.65 10.94 10.49
CA LEU A 59 -3.85 11.77 10.25
C LEU A 59 -4.70 11.99 11.50
N GLY A 60 -4.40 11.29 12.61
CA GLY A 60 -5.31 11.15 13.72
C GLY A 60 -6.49 10.24 13.34
N GLY A 61 -7.33 9.95 14.32
CA GLY A 61 -8.51 9.11 14.12
C GLY A 61 -8.54 7.92 15.07
N GLU A 62 -9.40 6.97 14.81
CA GLU A 62 -9.66 5.83 15.68
C GLU A 62 -9.57 4.51 14.92
N LYS A 63 -9.19 3.44 15.63
CA LYS A 63 -9.21 2.07 15.11
C LYS A 63 -10.42 1.33 15.67
N TYR A 64 -11.04 0.53 14.81
CA TYR A 64 -12.21 -0.28 15.13
C TYR A 64 -11.91 -1.74 14.87
N GLU A 65 -12.47 -2.59 15.70
CA GLU A 65 -12.36 -4.04 15.61
C GLU A 65 -13.70 -4.63 15.21
N THR A 66 -13.69 -5.58 14.29
CA THR A 66 -14.89 -6.28 13.82
C THR A 66 -14.61 -7.76 13.61
N GLN A 67 -15.66 -8.57 13.62
CA GLN A 67 -15.56 -9.98 13.24
C GLN A 67 -15.62 -10.13 11.73
N ALA A 68 -14.71 -10.88 11.17
CA ALA A 68 -14.64 -11.17 9.75
C ALA A 68 -14.21 -12.61 9.49
N ASN A 69 -14.51 -13.13 8.30
CA ASN A 69 -14.01 -14.43 7.88
C ASN A 69 -12.53 -14.33 7.50
N SER A 70 -11.75 -15.32 7.91
CA SER A 70 -10.41 -15.57 7.39
C SER A 70 -10.48 -16.13 5.96
N PRO A 71 -9.34 -16.24 5.22
CA PRO A 71 -9.34 -16.82 3.88
C PRO A 71 -9.86 -18.27 3.82
N ASP A 72 -9.80 -18.99 4.93
CA ASP A 72 -10.30 -20.37 5.14
C ASP A 72 -11.62 -20.41 5.94
N ASP A 73 -12.42 -19.34 5.85
CA ASP A 73 -13.78 -19.19 6.40
C ASP A 73 -13.93 -19.33 7.93
N ARG A 74 -12.86 -19.17 8.70
CA ARG A 74 -12.95 -19.09 10.17
C ARG A 74 -13.29 -17.66 10.61
N GLN A 75 -14.06 -17.52 11.67
CA GLN A 75 -14.27 -16.22 12.31
C GLN A 75 -12.99 -15.75 13.00
N ILE A 76 -12.56 -14.54 12.68
CA ILE A 76 -11.40 -13.89 13.28
C ILE A 76 -11.71 -12.42 13.59
N SER A 77 -10.97 -11.83 14.52
CA SER A 77 -10.97 -10.40 14.71
C SER A 77 -10.10 -9.72 13.66
N ALA A 78 -10.62 -8.65 13.06
CA ALA A 78 -9.95 -7.83 12.08
C ALA A 78 -10.12 -6.34 12.41
N VAL A 79 -9.10 -5.52 12.09
CA VAL A 79 -9.05 -4.11 12.44
C VAL A 79 -9.10 -3.26 11.19
N PHE A 80 -9.81 -2.13 11.27
CA PHE A 80 -9.76 -1.04 10.31
C PHE A 80 -9.66 0.32 11.02
N GLY A 81 -9.32 1.37 10.29
CA GLY A 81 -9.20 2.72 10.83
C GLY A 81 -10.20 3.67 10.20
N ILE A 82 -10.67 4.64 10.98
CA ILE A 82 -11.33 5.85 10.46
C ILE A 82 -10.43 7.03 10.80
N ALA A 83 -9.84 7.63 9.79
CA ALA A 83 -8.96 8.79 9.95
C ALA A 83 -9.73 10.04 10.35
N GLY A 84 -9.04 11.04 10.91
CA GLY A 84 -9.65 12.29 11.39
C GLY A 84 -10.38 13.10 10.31
N ASN A 85 -10.10 12.85 9.03
CA ASN A 85 -10.80 13.42 7.88
C ASN A 85 -12.05 12.59 7.46
N GLY A 86 -12.38 11.49 8.15
CA GLY A 86 -13.51 10.60 7.86
C GLY A 86 -13.22 9.48 6.86
N SER A 87 -12.00 9.38 6.30
CA SER A 87 -11.63 8.30 5.38
C SER A 87 -11.44 6.98 6.14
N ALA A 88 -11.99 5.90 5.63
CA ALA A 88 -11.73 4.54 6.12
C ALA A 88 -10.42 4.00 5.54
N ILE A 89 -9.59 3.46 6.40
CA ILE A 89 -8.32 2.80 6.04
C ILE A 89 -8.48 1.30 6.27
N LEU A 90 -8.41 0.54 5.19
CA LEU A 90 -8.63 -0.90 5.20
C LEU A 90 -7.38 -1.64 4.70
N GLU A 91 -6.91 -2.60 5.47
CA GLU A 91 -5.90 -3.58 5.03
C GLU A 91 -6.59 -4.90 4.71
N MET A 92 -6.50 -5.37 3.48
CA MET A 92 -7.04 -6.68 3.13
C MET A 92 -6.37 -7.81 3.93
N ALA A 93 -5.12 -7.61 4.34
CA ALA A 93 -4.37 -8.56 5.14
C ALA A 93 -4.98 -8.81 6.54
N GLN A 94 -5.79 -7.90 7.06
CA GLN A 94 -6.47 -8.07 8.36
C GLN A 94 -7.47 -9.23 8.38
N SER A 95 -8.10 -9.52 7.23
CA SER A 95 -9.05 -10.62 7.09
C SER A 95 -8.62 -11.67 6.07
N SER A 96 -8.01 -11.25 4.96
CA SER A 96 -7.72 -12.11 3.82
C SER A 96 -6.21 -12.28 3.56
N GLY A 97 -5.40 -12.02 4.60
CA GLY A 97 -3.94 -12.09 4.56
C GLY A 97 -3.38 -13.51 4.72
N ILE A 98 -2.14 -13.67 4.27
CA ILE A 98 -1.41 -14.96 4.33
C ILE A 98 -1.20 -15.45 5.76
N THR A 99 -1.10 -14.52 6.72
CA THR A 99 -0.93 -14.82 8.16
C THR A 99 -2.24 -15.17 8.87
N LYS A 100 -3.39 -15.01 8.22
CA LYS A 100 -4.73 -15.22 8.81
C LYS A 100 -5.31 -16.60 8.54
N GLN A 101 -4.62 -17.47 7.80
CA GLN A 101 -5.09 -18.82 7.49
C GLN A 101 -4.15 -19.90 8.02
N ASN A 102 -4.69 -21.12 8.18
CA ASN A 102 -3.92 -22.30 8.55
C ASN A 102 -3.39 -22.99 7.29
N GLY A 103 -2.10 -22.83 7.00
CA GLY A 103 -1.49 -23.31 5.77
C GLY A 103 -1.76 -22.37 4.58
N LEU A 104 -1.30 -22.77 3.39
CA LEU A 104 -1.35 -21.98 2.16
C LEU A 104 -2.23 -22.70 1.14
N HIS A 105 -3.40 -22.17 0.83
CA HIS A 105 -4.44 -22.83 0.04
C HIS A 105 -5.07 -21.90 -1.02
N PRO A 106 -4.32 -21.39 -2.02
CA PRO A 106 -4.84 -20.41 -2.98
C PRO A 106 -6.00 -20.92 -3.85
N MET A 107 -6.18 -22.25 -3.92
CA MET A 107 -7.30 -22.86 -4.64
C MET A 107 -8.65 -22.70 -3.92
N THR A 108 -8.64 -22.56 -2.59
CA THR A 108 -9.86 -22.51 -1.77
C THR A 108 -10.04 -21.22 -0.99
N SER A 109 -8.97 -20.46 -0.80
CA SER A 109 -8.99 -19.18 -0.10
C SER A 109 -9.79 -18.13 -0.86
N ASN A 110 -10.51 -17.27 -0.13
CA ASN A 110 -11.35 -16.22 -0.67
C ASN A 110 -11.21 -14.90 0.09
N THR A 111 -11.73 -13.82 -0.50
CA THR A 111 -11.68 -12.45 0.05
C THR A 111 -12.97 -12.02 0.76
N TYR A 112 -13.84 -12.96 1.15
CA TYR A 112 -15.15 -12.65 1.76
C TYR A 112 -15.00 -11.76 3.00
N GLY A 113 -14.07 -12.08 3.88
CA GLY A 113 -13.81 -11.28 5.08
C GLY A 113 -13.38 -9.86 4.79
N PHE A 114 -12.72 -9.60 3.65
CA PHE A 114 -12.39 -8.24 3.26
C PHE A 114 -13.63 -7.43 2.87
N GLY A 115 -14.61 -8.05 2.21
CA GLY A 115 -15.91 -7.42 1.97
C GLY A 115 -16.66 -7.09 3.28
N GLN A 116 -16.55 -7.96 4.29
CA GLN A 116 -17.10 -7.69 5.63
C GLN A 116 -16.43 -6.49 6.31
N LEU A 117 -15.13 -6.29 6.13
CA LEU A 117 -14.44 -5.07 6.61
C LEU A 117 -14.98 -3.81 5.93
N ILE A 118 -15.22 -3.87 4.62
CA ILE A 118 -15.84 -2.74 3.89
C ILE A 118 -17.24 -2.44 4.46
N LEU A 119 -18.08 -3.47 4.68
CA LEU A 119 -19.40 -3.28 5.28
C LEU A 119 -19.32 -2.64 6.66
N ALA A 120 -18.41 -3.12 7.51
CA ALA A 120 -18.22 -2.55 8.85
C ALA A 120 -17.85 -1.06 8.78
N ALA A 121 -16.95 -0.66 7.87
CA ALA A 121 -16.60 0.74 7.70
C ALA A 121 -17.76 1.58 7.13
N LEU A 122 -18.57 1.02 6.22
CA LEU A 122 -19.82 1.66 5.73
C LEU A 122 -20.81 1.89 6.86
N GLU A 123 -20.94 0.95 7.81
CA GLU A 123 -21.79 1.08 8.99
C GLU A 123 -21.32 2.17 9.94
N HIS A 124 -20.01 2.44 10.01
CA HIS A 124 -19.43 3.60 10.71
C HIS A 124 -19.56 4.92 9.94
N GLY A 125 -20.27 4.93 8.80
CA GLY A 125 -20.56 6.13 8.03
C GLY A 125 -19.47 6.50 7.01
N ALA A 126 -18.41 5.71 6.84
CA ALA A 126 -17.37 5.99 5.84
C ALA A 126 -17.94 5.96 4.41
N ARG A 127 -17.45 6.89 3.58
CA ARG A 127 -17.76 6.97 2.13
C ARG A 127 -16.50 7.23 1.30
N ASP A 128 -15.36 7.39 1.94
CA ASP A 128 -14.05 7.56 1.32
C ASP A 128 -13.13 6.48 1.87
N PHE A 129 -12.59 5.64 1.00
CA PHE A 129 -11.88 4.43 1.37
C PHE A 129 -10.47 4.42 0.79
N ILE A 130 -9.49 4.21 1.65
CA ILE A 130 -8.13 3.88 1.29
C ILE A 130 -7.93 2.38 1.53
N VAL A 131 -7.70 1.65 0.47
CA VAL A 131 -7.62 0.19 0.48
C VAL A 131 -6.18 -0.25 0.25
N CYS A 132 -5.61 -0.93 1.24
CA CYS A 132 -4.27 -1.49 1.22
C CYS A 132 -4.38 -2.99 0.88
N ILE A 133 -3.82 -3.42 -0.27
CA ILE A 133 -4.02 -4.79 -0.78
C ILE A 133 -2.80 -5.71 -0.67
N GLY A 134 -1.74 -5.27 0.04
CA GLY A 134 -0.56 -6.09 0.30
C GLY A 134 -0.84 -7.29 1.21
N GLY A 135 0.03 -8.30 1.17
CA GLY A 135 -0.01 -9.46 2.08
C GLY A 135 -1.10 -10.50 1.82
N SER A 136 -1.73 -10.51 0.63
CA SER A 136 -2.87 -11.37 0.29
C SER A 136 -2.57 -12.88 0.28
N ALA A 137 -3.53 -13.69 0.77
CA ALA A 137 -3.52 -15.16 0.70
C ALA A 137 -4.26 -15.71 -0.53
N THR A 138 -5.08 -14.91 -1.18
CA THR A 138 -6.13 -15.31 -2.10
C THR A 138 -5.75 -15.15 -3.57
N THR A 139 -6.45 -15.85 -4.45
CA THR A 139 -6.37 -15.71 -5.92
C THR A 139 -7.77 -15.83 -6.50
N ASP A 140 -8.73 -15.14 -5.89
CA ASP A 140 -10.16 -15.21 -6.22
C ASP A 140 -10.67 -14.00 -7.01
N GLY A 141 -9.76 -13.12 -7.48
CA GLY A 141 -10.13 -11.94 -8.27
C GLY A 141 -11.04 -10.95 -7.52
N GLY A 142 -11.08 -11.00 -6.18
CA GLY A 142 -11.97 -10.16 -5.36
C GLY A 142 -13.42 -10.64 -5.34
N CYS A 143 -13.71 -11.84 -5.85
CA CYS A 143 -15.08 -12.36 -5.89
C CYS A 143 -15.67 -12.59 -4.50
N GLY A 144 -14.85 -13.05 -3.53
CA GLY A 144 -15.29 -13.18 -2.14
C GLY A 144 -15.71 -11.84 -1.54
N MET A 145 -14.89 -10.79 -1.75
CA MET A 145 -15.21 -9.42 -1.34
C MET A 145 -16.56 -8.98 -1.92
N ALA A 146 -16.73 -9.14 -3.23
CA ALA A 146 -17.97 -8.76 -3.89
C ALA A 146 -19.17 -9.56 -3.39
N ALA A 147 -19.01 -10.85 -3.10
CA ALA A 147 -20.07 -11.67 -2.55
C ALA A 147 -20.53 -11.18 -1.15
N ALA A 148 -19.60 -10.78 -0.29
CA ALA A 148 -19.94 -10.18 1.00
C ALA A 148 -20.74 -8.87 0.85
N LEU A 149 -20.48 -8.11 -0.22
CA LEU A 149 -21.18 -6.88 -0.57
C LEU A 149 -22.52 -7.09 -1.29
N GLY A 150 -22.94 -8.35 -1.50
CA GLY A 150 -24.24 -8.70 -2.08
C GLY A 150 -24.21 -9.16 -3.54
N VAL A 151 -23.04 -9.21 -4.20
CA VAL A 151 -22.92 -9.76 -5.56
C VAL A 151 -23.14 -11.27 -5.54
N ARG A 152 -23.89 -11.80 -6.49
CA ARG A 152 -24.11 -13.24 -6.65
C ARG A 152 -23.37 -13.76 -7.88
N PHE A 153 -22.66 -14.86 -7.68
CA PHE A 153 -21.96 -15.60 -8.74
C PHE A 153 -22.72 -16.85 -9.06
N LEU A 154 -23.16 -16.98 -10.31
CA LEU A 154 -24.06 -18.04 -10.74
C LEU A 154 -23.31 -19.02 -11.65
N ASP A 155 -23.52 -20.31 -11.41
CA ASP A 155 -23.01 -21.40 -12.25
C ASP A 155 -23.90 -21.65 -13.49
N ARG A 156 -23.58 -22.68 -14.28
CA ARG A 156 -24.33 -23.07 -15.47
C ARG A 156 -25.80 -23.45 -15.20
N ARG A 157 -26.14 -23.82 -13.95
CA ARG A 157 -27.50 -24.15 -13.54
C ARG A 157 -28.25 -22.93 -13.03
N GLY A 158 -27.57 -21.78 -12.94
CA GLY A 158 -28.12 -20.57 -12.33
C GLY A 158 -28.11 -20.63 -10.80
N GLU A 159 -27.39 -21.59 -10.19
CA GLU A 159 -27.24 -21.69 -8.75
C GLU A 159 -26.12 -20.77 -8.27
N SER A 160 -26.36 -20.07 -7.16
CA SER A 160 -25.37 -19.19 -6.55
C SER A 160 -24.35 -20.00 -5.73
N PHE A 161 -23.07 -19.64 -5.84
CA PHE A 161 -22.00 -20.24 -5.05
C PHE A 161 -20.97 -19.20 -4.64
N MET A 162 -20.12 -19.53 -3.64
CA MET A 162 -18.98 -18.70 -3.22
C MET A 162 -17.76 -19.03 -4.07
N PRO A 163 -17.26 -18.11 -4.90
CA PRO A 163 -16.07 -18.35 -5.70
C PRO A 163 -14.79 -18.31 -4.85
N CYS A 164 -13.83 -19.12 -5.25
CA CYS A 164 -12.44 -19.10 -4.80
C CYS A 164 -11.53 -19.37 -6.00
N GLY A 165 -10.21 -19.28 -5.83
CA GLY A 165 -9.27 -19.44 -6.94
C GLY A 165 -9.52 -20.66 -7.81
N GLY A 166 -9.82 -21.82 -7.19
CA GLY A 166 -10.08 -23.08 -7.89
C GLY A 166 -11.44 -23.17 -8.59
N THR A 167 -12.38 -22.28 -8.30
CA THR A 167 -13.75 -22.35 -8.82
C THR A 167 -14.15 -21.19 -9.72
N LEU A 168 -13.28 -20.21 -9.97
CA LEU A 168 -13.55 -19.06 -10.86
C LEU A 168 -14.03 -19.51 -12.25
N GLN A 169 -13.52 -20.63 -12.77
CA GLN A 169 -13.94 -21.18 -14.06
C GLN A 169 -15.43 -21.59 -14.10
N ASN A 170 -16.07 -21.79 -12.95
CA ASN A 170 -17.47 -22.21 -12.85
C ASN A 170 -18.45 -21.04 -12.94
N ILE A 171 -17.96 -19.79 -12.83
CA ILE A 171 -18.81 -18.60 -12.92
C ILE A 171 -19.32 -18.48 -14.38
N GLU A 172 -20.65 -18.51 -14.57
CA GLU A 172 -21.28 -18.25 -15.86
C GLU A 172 -21.90 -16.87 -15.94
N ARG A 173 -22.32 -16.31 -14.81
CA ARG A 173 -22.90 -14.96 -14.72
C ARG A 173 -22.60 -14.31 -13.38
N ILE A 174 -22.34 -13.01 -13.44
CA ILE A 174 -22.23 -12.13 -12.27
C ILE A 174 -23.53 -11.33 -12.18
N ASP A 175 -24.17 -11.35 -11.02
CA ASP A 175 -25.40 -10.62 -10.74
C ASP A 175 -25.14 -9.59 -9.63
N THR A 176 -25.10 -8.33 -10.00
CA THR A 176 -24.83 -7.20 -9.11
C THR A 176 -26.10 -6.54 -8.59
N SER A 177 -27.29 -7.09 -8.87
CA SER A 177 -28.56 -6.44 -8.53
C SER A 177 -28.79 -6.24 -7.03
N SER A 178 -28.06 -6.97 -6.18
CA SER A 178 -28.12 -6.86 -4.71
C SER A 178 -26.84 -6.30 -4.10
N LEU A 179 -25.97 -5.69 -4.91
CA LEU A 179 -24.80 -4.97 -4.41
C LEU A 179 -25.27 -3.84 -3.48
N ASP A 180 -24.60 -3.70 -2.35
CA ASP A 180 -24.92 -2.66 -1.34
C ASP A 180 -24.93 -1.26 -1.98
N GLU A 181 -26.05 -0.56 -1.89
CA GLU A 181 -26.28 0.74 -2.53
C GLU A 181 -25.25 1.81 -2.09
N ARG A 182 -24.73 1.70 -0.87
CA ARG A 182 -23.72 2.61 -0.32
C ARG A 182 -22.39 2.57 -1.07
N ILE A 183 -22.13 1.49 -1.82
CA ILE A 183 -20.92 1.37 -2.67
C ILE A 183 -20.93 2.45 -3.77
N ALA A 184 -22.09 2.69 -4.39
CA ALA A 184 -22.23 3.70 -5.44
C ALA A 184 -22.02 5.14 -4.93
N GLU A 185 -22.24 5.37 -3.62
CA GLU A 185 -22.04 6.67 -2.96
C GLU A 185 -20.61 6.84 -2.42
N SER A 186 -19.78 5.82 -2.54
CA SER A 186 -18.45 5.77 -1.93
C SER A 186 -17.34 5.91 -2.97
N ARG A 187 -16.18 6.42 -2.52
CA ARG A 187 -14.95 6.47 -3.31
C ARG A 187 -13.96 5.49 -2.76
N PHE A 188 -13.35 4.72 -3.66
CA PHE A 188 -12.33 3.75 -3.30
C PHE A 188 -11.01 4.08 -4.01
N THR A 189 -9.96 4.29 -3.22
CA THR A 189 -8.58 4.39 -3.70
C THR A 189 -7.81 3.18 -3.21
N VAL A 190 -7.27 2.40 -4.14
CA VAL A 190 -6.49 1.19 -3.84
C VAL A 190 -5.01 1.51 -3.97
N MET A 191 -4.25 1.31 -2.90
CA MET A 191 -2.80 1.43 -2.90
C MET A 191 -2.18 0.21 -3.57
N CYS A 192 -1.54 0.42 -4.72
CA CYS A 192 -0.96 -0.64 -5.54
C CYS A 192 0.34 -0.16 -6.20
N ASP A 193 1.46 -0.77 -5.83
CA ASP A 193 2.81 -0.45 -6.35
C ASP A 193 3.32 -1.49 -7.36
N VAL A 194 2.42 -2.33 -7.91
CA VAL A 194 2.74 -3.32 -8.95
C VAL A 194 1.88 -3.11 -10.19
N ASP A 195 2.43 -3.42 -11.36
CA ASP A 195 1.78 -3.17 -12.66
C ASP A 195 1.27 -4.46 -13.34
N ASN A 196 1.31 -5.60 -12.65
CA ASN A 196 0.95 -6.89 -13.22
C ASN A 196 -0.51 -6.91 -13.70
N PRO A 197 -0.77 -7.43 -14.92
CA PRO A 197 -2.13 -7.63 -15.43
C PRO A 197 -2.83 -8.77 -14.65
N LEU A 198 -4.13 -8.92 -14.87
CA LEU A 198 -4.94 -9.91 -14.14
C LEU A 198 -4.49 -11.34 -14.40
N TYR A 199 -4.18 -11.71 -15.64
CA TYR A 199 -3.79 -13.07 -16.07
C TYR A 199 -2.63 -13.05 -17.07
N GLY A 200 -2.18 -14.26 -17.47
CA GLY A 200 -1.04 -14.46 -18.36
C GLY A 200 0.27 -14.65 -17.59
N GLU A 201 1.39 -14.82 -18.31
CA GLU A 201 2.70 -15.13 -17.72
C GLU A 201 3.17 -14.12 -16.68
N ASN A 202 2.81 -12.84 -16.85
CA ASN A 202 3.09 -11.75 -15.92
C ASN A 202 1.89 -11.45 -14.99
N GLY A 203 0.84 -12.25 -15.02
CA GLY A 203 -0.40 -12.05 -14.28
C GLY A 203 -0.36 -12.60 -12.85
N ALA A 204 -1.47 -12.42 -12.14
CA ALA A 204 -1.62 -12.73 -10.73
C ALA A 204 -1.27 -14.18 -10.37
N ALA A 205 -1.69 -15.15 -11.19
CA ALA A 205 -1.49 -16.56 -10.90
C ALA A 205 -0.01 -16.96 -10.99
N TYR A 206 0.66 -16.60 -12.07
CA TYR A 206 2.05 -16.99 -12.31
C TYR A 206 3.02 -16.27 -11.37
N ILE A 207 2.81 -15.00 -11.10
CA ILE A 207 3.75 -14.19 -10.30
C ILE A 207 3.53 -14.38 -8.79
N TYR A 208 2.29 -14.44 -8.33
CA TYR A 208 2.01 -14.35 -6.89
C TYR A 208 1.48 -15.64 -6.26
N SER A 209 0.88 -16.57 -7.03
CA SER A 209 0.31 -17.78 -6.44
C SER A 209 1.33 -18.78 -5.88
N PRO A 210 2.58 -18.89 -6.40
CA PRO A 210 3.58 -19.76 -5.79
C PRO A 210 3.87 -19.44 -4.31
N GLN A 211 4.06 -18.17 -3.96
CA GLN A 211 4.29 -17.77 -2.56
C GLN A 211 3.06 -17.96 -1.67
N LYS A 212 1.86 -18.13 -2.26
CA LYS A 212 0.61 -18.45 -1.58
C LYS A 212 0.37 -19.96 -1.48
N GLY A 213 1.34 -20.79 -1.90
CA GLY A 213 1.30 -22.23 -1.81
C GLY A 213 0.70 -22.95 -3.02
N ALA A 214 0.53 -22.28 -4.15
CA ALA A 214 0.12 -22.94 -5.39
C ALA A 214 1.20 -23.90 -5.88
N LYS A 215 0.81 -25.14 -6.17
CA LYS A 215 1.66 -26.11 -6.85
C LYS A 215 1.76 -25.76 -8.34
N PRO A 216 2.85 -26.18 -9.04
CA PRO A 216 3.03 -25.86 -10.46
C PRO A 216 1.83 -26.24 -11.34
N GLU A 217 1.19 -27.38 -11.09
CA GLU A 217 0.01 -27.83 -11.82
C GLU A 217 -1.27 -27.01 -11.55
N GLN A 218 -1.34 -26.27 -10.45
CA GLN A 218 -2.47 -25.43 -10.07
C GLN A 218 -2.41 -24.04 -10.72
N ILE A 219 -1.21 -23.55 -11.02
CA ILE A 219 -1.02 -22.19 -11.56
C ILE A 219 -1.79 -21.98 -12.88
N PRO A 220 -1.71 -22.87 -13.88
CA PRO A 220 -2.50 -22.72 -15.10
C PRO A 220 -4.02 -22.79 -14.88
N LEU A 221 -4.48 -23.47 -13.84
CA LEU A 221 -5.90 -23.55 -13.50
C LEU A 221 -6.38 -22.22 -12.91
N LEU A 222 -5.59 -21.63 -12.00
CA LEU A 222 -5.87 -20.32 -11.44
C LEU A 222 -5.87 -19.24 -12.52
N ASP A 223 -4.89 -19.26 -13.43
CA ASP A 223 -4.77 -18.33 -14.53
C ASP A 223 -5.97 -18.37 -15.48
N LYS A 224 -6.41 -19.57 -15.87
CA LYS A 224 -7.64 -19.75 -16.69
C LYS A 224 -8.89 -19.23 -15.97
N GLY A 225 -8.96 -19.38 -14.66
CA GLY A 225 -10.04 -18.84 -13.84
C GLY A 225 -10.07 -17.32 -13.90
N LEU A 226 -8.91 -16.68 -13.72
CA LEU A 226 -8.76 -15.22 -13.82
C LEU A 226 -9.01 -14.71 -15.25
N GLN A 227 -8.60 -15.46 -16.29
CA GLN A 227 -8.90 -15.12 -17.68
C GLN A 227 -10.41 -15.14 -17.96
N LYS A 228 -11.13 -16.15 -17.43
CA LYS A 228 -12.60 -16.17 -17.55
C LYS A 228 -13.23 -14.99 -16.81
N LEU A 229 -12.74 -14.70 -15.61
CA LEU A 229 -13.23 -13.58 -14.81
C LEU A 229 -13.02 -12.24 -15.52
N GLY A 230 -11.85 -12.02 -16.16
CA GLY A 230 -11.57 -10.82 -16.95
C GLY A 230 -12.60 -10.60 -18.07
N LYS A 231 -13.01 -11.68 -18.77
CA LYS A 231 -14.07 -11.62 -19.79
C LYS A 231 -15.42 -11.21 -19.18
N LEU A 232 -15.76 -11.77 -18.02
CA LEU A 232 -17.00 -11.43 -17.33
C LEU A 232 -16.98 -9.98 -16.82
N PHE A 233 -15.84 -9.45 -16.41
CA PHE A 233 -15.69 -8.05 -16.06
C PHE A 233 -15.92 -7.14 -17.27
N PHE A 234 -15.34 -7.50 -18.44
CA PHE A 234 -15.61 -6.76 -19.68
C PHE A 234 -17.09 -6.78 -20.07
N GLU A 235 -17.74 -7.94 -19.98
CA GLU A 235 -19.19 -8.07 -20.25
C GLU A 235 -20.05 -7.22 -19.30
N MET A 236 -19.62 -7.08 -18.04
CA MET A 236 -20.33 -6.33 -16.99
C MET A 236 -20.11 -4.81 -17.10
N THR A 237 -18.89 -4.38 -17.39
CA THR A 237 -18.49 -2.95 -17.31
C THR A 237 -18.30 -2.28 -18.65
N GLY A 238 -18.01 -3.05 -19.71
CA GLY A 238 -17.59 -2.53 -21.02
C GLY A 238 -16.13 -2.07 -21.05
N GLU A 239 -15.35 -2.27 -19.98
CA GLU A 239 -13.96 -1.81 -19.85
C GLU A 239 -12.98 -2.99 -19.82
N GLU A 240 -11.80 -2.83 -20.45
CA GLU A 240 -10.72 -3.84 -20.45
C GLU A 240 -9.91 -3.80 -19.15
N ILE A 241 -10.54 -4.23 -18.04
CA ILE A 241 -9.95 -4.18 -16.71
C ILE A 241 -8.76 -5.13 -16.56
N ALA A 242 -8.75 -6.23 -17.33
CA ALA A 242 -7.73 -7.27 -17.17
C ALA A 242 -6.30 -6.77 -17.45
N ASP A 243 -6.14 -5.83 -18.36
CA ASP A 243 -4.84 -5.26 -18.77
C ASP A 243 -4.48 -4.00 -17.96
N TYR A 244 -5.34 -3.58 -17.04
CA TYR A 244 -5.07 -2.41 -16.23
C TYR A 244 -3.84 -2.64 -15.34
N PRO A 245 -2.86 -1.71 -15.25
CA PRO A 245 -1.72 -1.83 -14.37
C PRO A 245 -2.17 -2.06 -12.92
N GLY A 246 -1.75 -3.17 -12.31
CA GLY A 246 -2.17 -3.55 -10.97
C GLY A 246 -3.45 -4.39 -10.90
N ALA A 247 -4.10 -4.71 -12.02
CA ALA A 247 -5.27 -5.60 -12.02
C ALA A 247 -4.98 -6.95 -11.38
N GLY A 248 -3.76 -7.49 -11.56
CA GLY A 248 -3.31 -8.75 -10.97
C GLY A 248 -2.88 -8.67 -9.51
N ALA A 249 -2.77 -7.48 -8.96
CA ALA A 249 -2.36 -7.30 -7.56
C ALA A 249 -3.28 -8.07 -6.60
N ALA A 250 -2.68 -8.61 -5.54
CA ALA A 250 -3.40 -9.37 -4.51
C ALA A 250 -4.26 -10.53 -5.04
N GLY A 251 -3.76 -11.22 -6.11
CA GLY A 251 -4.49 -12.35 -6.69
C GLY A 251 -5.73 -11.95 -7.50
N GLY A 252 -5.68 -10.79 -8.14
CA GLY A 252 -6.74 -10.22 -8.94
C GLY A 252 -7.70 -9.33 -8.15
N LEU A 253 -7.46 -9.10 -6.85
CA LEU A 253 -8.28 -8.17 -6.06
C LEU A 253 -8.26 -6.77 -6.64
N GLY A 254 -7.12 -6.32 -7.23
CA GLY A 254 -7.02 -5.04 -7.94
C GLY A 254 -8.12 -4.91 -9.02
N ALA A 255 -8.25 -5.91 -9.90
CA ALA A 255 -9.32 -5.95 -10.90
C ALA A 255 -10.72 -6.00 -10.27
N GLY A 256 -10.90 -6.80 -9.20
CA GLY A 256 -12.17 -6.87 -8.47
C GLY A 256 -12.58 -5.52 -7.85
N CYS A 257 -11.62 -4.78 -7.31
CA CYS A 257 -11.89 -3.42 -6.79
C CYS A 257 -12.30 -2.45 -7.90
N ILE A 258 -11.68 -2.52 -9.07
CA ILE A 258 -12.11 -1.71 -10.22
C ILE A 258 -13.53 -2.10 -10.61
N ALA A 259 -13.79 -3.41 -10.86
CA ALA A 259 -15.04 -3.92 -11.41
C ALA A 259 -16.26 -3.73 -10.49
N PHE A 260 -16.11 -3.96 -9.19
CA PHE A 260 -17.23 -3.97 -8.23
C PHE A 260 -17.34 -2.68 -7.41
N LEU A 261 -16.24 -1.97 -7.18
CA LEU A 261 -16.22 -0.77 -6.33
C LEU A 261 -15.97 0.52 -7.14
N ASN A 262 -15.79 0.42 -8.45
CA ASN A 262 -15.35 1.55 -9.28
C ASN A 262 -14.09 2.24 -8.72
N ALA A 263 -13.16 1.44 -8.18
CA ALA A 263 -11.98 1.91 -7.48
C ALA A 263 -10.93 2.45 -8.44
N LYS A 264 -10.13 3.41 -7.95
CA LYS A 264 -8.93 3.90 -8.63
C LYS A 264 -7.69 3.27 -8.00
N LEU A 265 -6.86 2.64 -8.81
CA LEU A 265 -5.55 2.17 -8.37
C LEU A 265 -4.56 3.33 -8.44
N LYS A 266 -3.86 3.56 -7.34
CA LYS A 266 -2.80 4.58 -7.22
C LYS A 266 -1.60 3.99 -6.50
N SER A 267 -0.41 4.53 -6.75
CA SER A 267 0.76 4.13 -5.96
C SER A 267 0.59 4.49 -4.48
N GLY A 268 1.23 3.71 -3.61
CA GLY A 268 1.19 3.95 -2.17
C GLY A 268 1.63 5.35 -1.81
N ILE A 269 2.76 5.80 -2.38
CA ILE A 269 3.28 7.14 -2.11
C ILE A 269 2.34 8.25 -2.59
N GLU A 270 1.76 8.16 -3.79
CA GLU A 270 0.79 9.17 -4.26
C GLU A 270 -0.40 9.30 -3.33
N THR A 271 -0.94 8.15 -2.92
CA THR A 271 -2.08 8.11 -1.98
C THR A 271 -1.73 8.76 -0.65
N ILE A 272 -0.57 8.42 -0.07
CA ILE A 272 -0.12 9.01 1.21
C ILE A 272 0.09 10.52 1.10
N LEU A 273 0.76 10.99 0.05
CA LEU A 273 1.00 12.42 -0.14
C LEU A 273 -0.31 13.19 -0.32
N GLU A 274 -1.30 12.61 -1.02
CA GLU A 274 -2.61 13.22 -1.23
C GLU A 274 -3.39 13.32 0.10
N ILE A 275 -3.55 12.21 0.84
CA ILE A 275 -4.32 12.20 2.09
C ILE A 275 -3.69 13.03 3.20
N CYS A 276 -2.35 13.13 3.23
CA CYS A 276 -1.60 14.00 4.15
C CYS A 276 -1.53 15.45 3.69
N ARG A 277 -2.17 15.81 2.56
CA ARG A 277 -2.14 17.16 1.98
C ARG A 277 -0.71 17.69 1.83
N PHE A 278 0.18 16.86 1.31
CA PHE A 278 1.61 17.16 1.25
C PHE A 278 1.91 18.53 0.63
N LYS A 279 1.24 18.90 -0.47
CA LYS A 279 1.42 20.21 -1.12
C LYS A 279 1.15 21.40 -0.18
N GLU A 280 0.13 21.28 0.68
CA GLU A 280 -0.16 22.30 1.67
C GLU A 280 0.92 22.32 2.76
N GLN A 281 1.42 21.14 3.13
CA GLN A 281 2.44 21.01 4.17
C GLN A 281 3.78 21.59 3.76
N ILE A 282 4.13 21.56 2.47
CA ILE A 282 5.44 22.05 1.98
C ILE A 282 5.44 23.53 1.59
N THR A 283 4.28 24.21 1.55
CA THR A 283 4.16 25.60 1.04
C THR A 283 5.13 26.57 1.70
N ASP A 284 5.44 26.40 2.98
CA ASP A 284 6.32 27.23 3.79
C ASP A 284 7.48 26.40 4.40
N ALA A 285 7.78 25.24 3.83
CA ALA A 285 8.89 24.41 4.29
C ALA A 285 10.23 24.91 3.76
N ASP A 286 11.24 24.94 4.62
CA ASP A 286 12.61 25.28 4.24
C ASP A 286 13.29 24.09 3.52
N ILE A 287 12.99 22.85 3.98
CA ILE A 287 13.49 21.61 3.38
C ILE A 287 12.51 20.47 3.56
N ILE A 288 12.58 19.49 2.67
CA ILE A 288 11.96 18.19 2.82
C ILE A 288 13.06 17.17 3.10
N ILE A 289 12.91 16.38 4.17
CA ILE A 289 13.81 15.26 4.45
C ILE A 289 13.09 13.95 4.17
N THR A 290 13.58 13.19 3.21
CA THR A 290 13.18 11.82 2.93
C THR A 290 14.27 10.83 3.39
N GLY A 291 13.99 9.53 3.33
CA GLY A 291 14.98 8.53 3.69
C GLY A 291 14.56 7.14 3.27
N GLU A 292 15.53 6.27 3.06
CA GLU A 292 15.31 4.86 2.75
C GLU A 292 16.54 4.02 3.11
N GLY A 293 16.38 2.70 3.27
CA GLY A 293 17.50 1.82 3.61
C GLY A 293 18.58 1.76 2.52
N LYS A 294 18.19 1.79 1.25
CA LYS A 294 19.11 1.76 0.10
C LYS A 294 18.61 2.72 -0.96
N LEU A 295 19.41 3.72 -1.26
CA LEU A 295 19.20 4.65 -2.35
C LEU A 295 19.89 4.13 -3.61
N ASP A 296 19.11 3.74 -4.61
CA ASP A 296 19.58 3.25 -5.90
C ASP A 296 18.73 3.80 -7.07
N ALA A 297 19.00 3.36 -8.31
CA ALA A 297 18.26 3.84 -9.48
C ALA A 297 16.73 3.57 -9.39
N GLN A 298 16.31 2.52 -8.68
CA GLN A 298 14.88 2.21 -8.49
C GLN A 298 14.19 3.21 -7.54
N SER A 299 14.94 3.88 -6.66
CA SER A 299 14.40 4.90 -5.76
C SER A 299 13.80 6.09 -6.52
N PHE A 300 14.25 6.32 -7.76
CA PHE A 300 13.73 7.37 -8.65
C PHE A 300 12.56 6.92 -9.53
N SER A 301 12.04 5.68 -9.32
CA SER A 301 10.94 5.12 -10.11
C SER A 301 9.89 4.49 -9.19
N GLY A 302 8.75 5.17 -8.99
CA GLY A 302 7.58 4.63 -8.29
C GLY A 302 7.68 4.48 -6.77
N LYS A 303 8.79 4.85 -6.13
CA LYS A 303 8.99 4.77 -4.67
C LYS A 303 8.80 6.13 -3.97
N VAL A 304 8.99 6.14 -2.65
CA VAL A 304 8.80 7.33 -1.79
C VAL A 304 9.58 8.52 -2.31
N LEU A 305 10.88 8.36 -2.58
CA LEU A 305 11.72 9.43 -3.10
C LEU A 305 11.17 10.03 -4.41
N SER A 306 10.79 9.19 -5.37
CA SER A 306 10.28 9.66 -6.66
C SER A 306 8.98 10.44 -6.51
N GLY A 307 8.09 10.01 -5.63
CA GLY A 307 6.84 10.71 -5.31
C GLY A 307 7.12 12.07 -4.66
N VAL A 308 8.02 12.10 -3.68
CA VAL A 308 8.43 13.33 -3.00
C VAL A 308 9.04 14.32 -3.99
N LEU A 309 10.01 13.88 -4.82
CA LEU A 309 10.67 14.75 -5.81
C LEU A 309 9.70 15.35 -6.83
N ARG A 310 8.69 14.57 -7.26
CA ARG A 310 7.67 15.03 -8.20
C ARG A 310 6.80 16.14 -7.62
N GLU A 311 6.50 16.08 -6.33
CA GLU A 311 5.57 16.97 -5.66
C GLU A 311 6.25 18.10 -4.89
N ALA A 312 7.59 18.06 -4.72
CA ALA A 312 8.37 19.00 -3.89
C ALA A 312 8.40 20.44 -4.44
N GLY A 313 8.17 20.65 -5.76
CA GLY A 313 8.31 21.95 -6.38
C GLY A 313 9.75 22.49 -6.23
N ASP A 314 9.89 23.71 -5.73
CA ASP A 314 11.20 24.38 -5.52
C ASP A 314 11.78 24.12 -4.11
N VAL A 315 11.11 23.34 -3.26
CA VAL A 315 11.59 23.05 -1.90
C VAL A 315 12.75 22.05 -1.96
N PRO A 316 13.92 22.34 -1.40
CA PRO A 316 15.06 21.45 -1.42
C PRO A 316 14.73 20.09 -0.78
N VAL A 317 15.13 18.98 -1.44
CA VAL A 317 14.94 17.63 -0.94
C VAL A 317 16.26 17.03 -0.49
N TRP A 318 16.29 16.57 0.76
CA TRP A 318 17.44 15.87 1.33
C TRP A 318 17.06 14.41 1.60
N SER A 319 17.95 13.50 1.24
CA SER A 319 17.79 12.06 1.51
C SER A 319 18.76 11.62 2.59
N VAL A 320 18.23 10.98 3.64
CA VAL A 320 19.06 10.26 4.61
C VAL A 320 18.89 8.77 4.33
N CYS A 321 19.93 8.09 3.86
CA CYS A 321 19.84 6.70 3.46
C CYS A 321 20.83 5.79 4.20
N GLY A 322 20.51 4.51 4.25
CA GLY A 322 21.43 3.49 4.78
C GLY A 322 22.72 3.44 3.97
N ILE A 323 22.58 3.18 2.68
CA ILE A 323 23.66 3.18 1.69
C ILE A 323 23.17 3.87 0.41
N CYS A 324 24.07 4.57 -0.29
CA CYS A 324 23.79 5.13 -1.61
C CYS A 324 24.61 4.39 -2.66
N GLU A 325 23.94 3.74 -3.59
CA GLU A 325 24.50 3.07 -4.78
C GLU A 325 24.10 3.78 -6.08
N CYS A 326 23.74 5.07 -6.00
CA CYS A 326 23.39 5.88 -7.14
C CYS A 326 24.60 6.45 -7.84
N ASP A 327 24.48 6.62 -9.16
CA ASP A 327 25.39 7.44 -9.93
C ASP A 327 25.25 8.93 -9.47
N GLU A 328 26.38 9.62 -9.27
CA GLU A 328 26.39 11.03 -8.91
C GLU A 328 25.62 11.89 -9.92
N SER A 329 25.61 11.52 -11.19
CA SER A 329 24.88 12.25 -12.23
C SER A 329 23.37 12.22 -11.99
N LEU A 330 22.83 11.11 -11.45
CA LEU A 330 21.42 10.95 -11.10
C LEU A 330 21.06 11.83 -9.89
N VAL A 331 21.88 11.81 -8.86
CA VAL A 331 21.70 12.67 -7.66
C VAL A 331 21.71 14.14 -8.04
N ARG A 332 22.67 14.59 -8.87
CA ARG A 332 22.77 15.98 -9.35
C ARG A 332 21.60 16.39 -10.24
N ARG A 333 21.11 15.49 -11.10
CA ARG A 333 19.96 15.76 -12.00
C ARG A 333 18.70 16.14 -11.22
N HIS A 334 18.52 15.56 -10.02
CA HIS A 334 17.37 15.78 -9.16
C HIS A 334 17.62 16.79 -8.05
N ASP A 335 18.76 17.49 -8.06
CA ASP A 335 19.18 18.44 -7.01
C ASP A 335 19.04 17.88 -5.59
N LEU A 336 19.38 16.58 -5.44
CA LEU A 336 19.21 15.84 -4.20
C LEU A 336 20.46 15.93 -3.32
N THR A 337 20.31 16.34 -2.07
CA THR A 337 21.40 16.27 -1.08
C THR A 337 21.30 14.95 -0.32
N VAL A 338 22.39 14.16 -0.29
CA VAL A 338 22.40 12.81 0.29
C VAL A 338 23.30 12.72 1.50
N PHE A 339 22.78 12.12 2.59
CA PHE A 339 23.51 11.81 3.83
C PHE A 339 23.40 10.31 4.10
N GLN A 340 24.54 9.61 4.17
CA GLN A 340 24.56 8.15 4.38
C GLN A 340 24.84 7.80 5.84
N THR A 341 24.15 6.76 6.34
CA THR A 341 24.36 6.21 7.69
C THR A 341 25.54 5.26 7.74
N SER A 342 25.88 4.60 6.60
CA SER A 342 26.96 3.62 6.50
C SER A 342 28.33 4.24 6.15
N GLU A 343 28.45 5.56 6.13
CA GLU A 343 29.73 6.20 5.77
C GLU A 343 30.86 5.75 6.71
N GLY A 344 31.85 5.08 6.15
CA GLY A 344 32.96 4.51 6.90
C GLY A 344 32.64 3.21 7.69
N LEU A 345 31.50 2.60 7.45
CA LEU A 345 31.03 1.37 8.12
C LEU A 345 30.72 0.29 7.11
N THR A 346 30.76 -0.97 7.55
CA THR A 346 30.15 -2.08 6.80
C THR A 346 28.62 -2.03 6.90
N ALA A 347 27.92 -2.59 5.92
CA ALA A 347 26.44 -2.69 5.97
C ALA A 347 25.96 -3.41 7.25
N LYS A 348 26.68 -4.44 7.70
CA LYS A 348 26.37 -5.19 8.91
C LYS A 348 26.42 -4.30 10.15
N GLU A 349 27.49 -3.55 10.35
CA GLU A 349 27.65 -2.63 11.49
C GLU A 349 26.55 -1.56 11.49
N SER A 350 26.21 -0.99 10.31
CA SER A 350 25.13 -0.02 10.19
C SER A 350 23.78 -0.62 10.59
N MET A 351 23.52 -1.89 10.24
CA MET A 351 22.26 -2.59 10.54
C MET A 351 22.16 -3.07 12.00
N GLU A 352 23.26 -3.27 12.71
CA GLU A 352 23.24 -3.66 14.14
C GLU A 352 22.74 -2.54 15.06
N ASN A 353 22.96 -1.27 14.70
CA ASN A 353 22.52 -0.12 15.47
C ASN A 353 21.92 0.98 14.58
N PRO A 354 20.84 0.70 13.83
CA PRO A 354 20.37 1.57 12.77
C PRO A 354 19.89 2.93 13.29
N ALA A 355 19.23 3.00 14.43
CA ALA A 355 18.79 4.24 15.05
C ALA A 355 19.97 5.18 15.41
N LYS A 356 21.05 4.63 15.94
CA LYS A 356 22.26 5.40 16.29
C LYS A 356 22.90 6.02 15.03
N TYR A 357 23.05 5.24 13.98
CA TYR A 357 23.72 5.72 12.76
C TYR A 357 22.82 6.66 11.97
N LEU A 358 21.50 6.45 11.99
CA LEU A 358 20.55 7.41 11.45
C LEU A 358 20.67 8.78 12.17
N SER A 359 20.68 8.78 13.52
CA SER A 359 20.89 10.01 14.29
C SER A 359 22.19 10.74 13.90
N ILE A 360 23.30 9.98 13.72
CA ILE A 360 24.58 10.57 13.31
C ILE A 360 24.47 11.23 11.93
N ALA A 361 23.84 10.55 10.97
CA ALA A 361 23.67 11.11 9.61
C ALA A 361 22.79 12.34 9.61
N VAL A 362 21.69 12.36 10.38
CA VAL A 362 20.81 13.54 10.52
C VAL A 362 21.56 14.70 11.19
N ARG A 363 22.35 14.46 12.23
CA ARG A 363 23.19 15.52 12.86
C ARG A 363 24.18 16.12 11.86
N LYS A 364 24.75 15.28 10.96
CA LYS A 364 25.61 15.76 9.88
C LYS A 364 24.82 16.65 8.92
N ALA A 365 23.59 16.26 8.54
CA ALA A 365 22.70 17.07 7.74
C ALA A 365 22.34 18.40 8.41
N MET A 366 22.08 18.42 9.72
CA MET A 366 21.76 19.65 10.45
C MET A 366 22.96 20.58 10.57
N ARG A 367 24.18 20.07 10.75
CA ARG A 367 25.42 20.88 10.69
C ARG A 367 25.63 21.47 9.31
N TYR A 368 25.32 20.72 8.24
CA TYR A 368 25.37 21.25 6.89
C TYR A 368 24.36 22.39 6.71
N ALA A 369 23.12 22.25 7.20
CA ALA A 369 22.10 23.30 7.19
C ALA A 369 22.59 24.60 7.88
N SER A 370 23.20 24.46 9.06
CA SER A 370 23.69 25.60 9.83
C SER A 370 24.81 26.42 9.10
N ASN A 371 25.51 25.76 8.18
CA ASN A 371 26.60 26.37 7.40
C ASN A 371 26.13 26.90 6.02
N LEU A 372 24.88 26.69 5.65
CA LEU A 372 24.32 27.34 4.45
C LEU A 372 24.11 28.82 4.71
N PRO A 373 24.31 29.69 3.70
CA PRO A 373 24.16 31.13 3.82
C PRO A 373 22.76 31.61 4.20
#